data_999b133604b38e04be9a15a19cd0c34c
#
_entry.id   999b133604b38e04be9a15a19cd0c34c
#
_cell.length_a   1.000
_cell.length_b   1.000
_cell.length_c   1.000
_cell.angle_alpha   90.00
_cell.angle_beta   90.00
_cell.angle_gamma   90.00
#
_symmetry.space_group_name_H-M   'P 1'
#
loop_
_entity.id
_entity.type
_entity.pdbx_description
1 polymer ?
#
loop_
_entity_poly.entity_id
_entity_poly.type
_entity_poly.pdbx_seq_one_letter_code
_entity_poly.pdbx_strand_id
1 'polypeptide(L)'
;MMMHIMPAYSDSSSLVLSDMQVGQIKIKREYCMYKRKSDGWMKHFDFLLLDMVCLQIAFLLSFLILGRHVNPYADPLYRNMALILEVMDLTVMILFGTLSGVLKKGYYRDFVITVQHGAILGALSVVYLFTIKEGQNYSRLSLLITFILYIFITYGARELRKRELHRQMETGVKQTLFIVTSQDVVEDVIANMKDHNYARYKLAGAAVIDDDQVGRTYHDVTVVANRDNVVSYICHQWVDEVLIVISDHVAYPQKLINQLAETGVTVHLNLAKASDLPGKKQFVEKVGNYTVLTTSINCASARQLLAKRMMDIAGGLVGCLLTGIIFIFVAPAIYISSPGPIFFAQERVGKNGKKFKMYKFRSMYMDAEARKAELMKDNKLGDGKMFKMDFDPRVIGNKVLPDGSHKTGIGDFIRRTSLDEFPQFFNVLKGDMSIVGTRPPLISETNLYELHHYARLAIKPGITGLWQVSGRSDITDFEEVVRLDKEYIENWDIAMDIKILFKTVMVVLRKDGSM
;
A
#
# COMPACT_ATOMS: atom_id res chain seq x y z
N MET A 1 27.92 41.39 -40.52
CA MET A 1 27.68 40.66 -41.75
C MET A 1 27.50 39.17 -41.42
N MET A 2 26.41 38.63 -41.81
CA MET A 2 25.86 37.26 -41.69
C MET A 2 25.26 36.85 -40.37
N MET A 3 23.95 37.05 -40.31
CA MET A 3 22.92 36.28 -39.62
C MET A 3 23.00 34.80 -39.99
N HIS A 4 22.78 33.91 -39.02
CA HIS A 4 22.22 32.58 -39.34
C HIS A 4 21.05 32.30 -38.41
N ILE A 5 19.95 32.04 -39.07
CA ILE A 5 18.57 31.89 -38.69
C ILE A 5 18.38 30.50 -38.08
N MET A 6 17.69 30.40 -36.96
CA MET A 6 17.06 29.19 -36.47
C MET A 6 15.75 28.91 -37.27
N PRO A 7 15.38 27.70 -37.58
CA PRO A 7 14.02 27.40 -37.96
C PRO A 7 13.18 27.01 -36.74
N ALA A 8 12.05 27.67 -36.63
CA ALA A 8 10.93 27.31 -35.81
C ALA A 8 10.35 25.96 -36.26
N TYR A 9 9.96 25.12 -35.30
CA TYR A 9 9.06 24.00 -35.54
C TYR A 9 7.71 24.30 -34.92
N SER A 10 6.74 24.42 -35.79
CA SER A 10 5.34 24.72 -35.52
C SER A 10 4.58 23.50 -34.98
N ASP A 11 3.65 23.82 -34.12
CA ASP A 11 2.47 23.07 -33.69
C ASP A 11 1.81 22.18 -34.76
N SER A 12 1.32 21.07 -34.31
CA SER A 12 -0.10 20.72 -34.43
C SER A 12 -0.33 19.24 -34.12
N SER A 13 -1.03 18.93 -33.06
CA SER A 13 -2.18 18.05 -33.13
C SER A 13 -2.87 17.96 -31.76
N SER A 14 -3.87 18.78 -31.64
CA SER A 14 -5.01 18.60 -30.75
C SER A 14 -5.72 17.29 -31.12
N LEU A 15 -5.85 16.38 -30.16
CA LEU A 15 -6.89 15.36 -30.20
C LEU A 15 -7.60 15.34 -28.87
N VAL A 16 -8.78 15.96 -28.93
CA VAL A 16 -9.90 15.80 -28.03
C VAL A 16 -10.28 14.32 -27.99
N LEU A 17 -10.26 13.72 -26.81
CA LEU A 17 -11.07 12.56 -26.53
C LEU A 17 -11.78 12.77 -25.20
N SER A 18 -13.02 13.29 -25.37
CA SER A 18 -14.11 13.06 -24.45
C SER A 18 -14.36 11.56 -24.35
N ASP A 19 -14.35 11.03 -23.15
CA ASP A 19 -15.23 9.91 -22.84
C ASP A 19 -15.59 9.89 -21.36
N MET A 20 -16.85 10.16 -21.15
CA MET A 20 -17.60 9.76 -19.98
C MET A 20 -17.46 8.25 -19.79
N GLN A 21 -16.98 7.81 -18.65
CA GLN A 21 -17.27 6.48 -18.16
C GLN A 21 -17.82 6.53 -16.74
N VAL A 22 -19.09 6.23 -16.73
CA VAL A 22 -19.98 5.88 -15.63
C VAL A 22 -19.35 4.81 -14.71
N GLY A 23 -19.41 5.08 -13.41
CA GLY A 23 -19.49 4.18 -12.28
C GLY A 23 -18.92 2.77 -12.41
N GLN A 24 -17.64 2.61 -12.16
CA GLN A 24 -17.08 1.41 -11.58
C GLN A 24 -16.34 1.79 -10.30
N ILE A 25 -16.89 1.40 -9.16
CA ILE A 25 -16.17 1.36 -7.88
C ILE A 25 -15.06 0.31 -8.06
N LYS A 26 -13.92 0.74 -8.61
CA LYS A 26 -12.69 -0.05 -8.60
C LYS A 26 -12.24 -0.15 -7.15
N ILE A 27 -12.47 -1.31 -6.53
CA ILE A 27 -11.78 -1.70 -5.30
C ILE A 27 -10.29 -1.69 -5.64
N LYS A 28 -9.62 -0.58 -5.34
CA LYS A 28 -8.18 -0.44 -5.49
C LYS A 28 -7.51 -1.49 -4.61
N ARG A 29 -6.82 -2.47 -5.20
CA ARG A 29 -5.94 -3.37 -4.46
C ARG A 29 -5.00 -2.54 -3.61
N GLU A 30 -5.09 -2.74 -2.30
CA GLU A 30 -4.24 -2.08 -1.32
C GLU A 30 -2.80 -2.56 -1.49
N TYR A 31 -1.93 -1.62 -1.83
CA TYR A 31 -0.49 -1.86 -1.76
C TYR A 31 -0.10 -1.98 -0.29
N CYS A 32 0.48 -3.13 0.08
CA CYS A 32 1.02 -3.34 1.41
C CYS A 32 2.05 -2.26 1.75
N MET A 33 2.01 -1.75 2.96
CA MET A 33 2.92 -0.71 3.47
C MET A 33 4.37 -1.19 3.52
N TYR A 34 4.56 -2.49 3.80
CA TYR A 34 5.86 -3.16 3.89
C TYR A 34 5.89 -4.38 2.98
N LYS A 35 7.10 -4.82 2.58
CA LYS A 35 7.26 -6.07 1.84
C LYS A 35 6.71 -7.24 2.66
N ARG A 36 5.80 -8.01 2.06
CA ARG A 36 5.15 -9.14 2.71
C ARG A 36 6.02 -10.39 2.60
N LYS A 37 6.38 -11.01 3.73
CA LYS A 37 6.95 -12.36 3.74
C LYS A 37 5.93 -13.34 3.13
N SER A 38 6.37 -14.17 2.18
CA SER A 38 5.50 -14.90 1.24
C SER A 38 4.63 -16.03 1.85
N ASP A 39 4.73 -16.31 3.14
CA ASP A 39 4.05 -17.42 3.79
C ASP A 39 2.86 -16.99 4.65
N GLY A 40 1.66 -17.48 4.30
CA GLY A 40 0.52 -17.41 5.19
C GLY A 40 -0.83 -17.44 4.49
N TRP A 41 -1.77 -18.19 5.09
CA TRP A 41 -3.18 -18.32 4.72
C TRP A 41 -3.93 -16.96 4.64
N MET A 42 -3.49 -15.94 5.36
CA MET A 42 -4.05 -14.59 5.32
C MET A 42 -3.85 -13.85 3.99
N LYS A 43 -3.05 -14.38 3.06
CA LYS A 43 -2.90 -13.82 1.71
C LYS A 43 -4.21 -13.91 0.92
N HIS A 44 -5.07 -14.82 1.31
CA HIS A 44 -6.31 -15.19 0.63
C HIS A 44 -7.52 -15.05 1.55
N PHE A 45 -7.56 -13.95 2.33
CA PHE A 45 -8.68 -13.66 3.23
C PHE A 45 -10.03 -13.56 2.50
N ASP A 46 -10.01 -13.15 1.24
CA ASP A 46 -11.17 -13.14 0.35
C ASP A 46 -11.72 -14.55 0.11
N PHE A 47 -10.87 -15.57 0.00
CA PHE A 47 -11.31 -16.96 -0.10
C PHE A 47 -11.84 -17.51 1.22
N LEU A 48 -11.30 -17.06 2.35
CA LEU A 48 -11.81 -17.42 3.66
C LEU A 48 -13.27 -16.92 3.84
N LEU A 49 -13.51 -15.65 3.58
CA LEU A 49 -14.87 -15.09 3.63
C LEU A 49 -15.81 -15.77 2.63
N LEU A 50 -15.29 -16.10 1.45
CA LEU A 50 -16.07 -16.81 0.43
C LEU A 50 -16.53 -18.19 0.93
N ASP A 51 -15.64 -18.96 1.55
CA ASP A 51 -15.94 -20.28 2.07
C ASP A 51 -16.99 -20.22 3.20
N MET A 52 -16.86 -19.28 4.14
CA MET A 52 -17.84 -19.04 5.19
C MET A 52 -19.23 -18.72 4.61
N VAL A 53 -19.30 -17.82 3.63
CA VAL A 53 -20.57 -17.48 2.96
C VAL A 53 -21.15 -18.71 2.23
N CYS A 54 -20.31 -19.49 1.55
CA CYS A 54 -20.73 -20.71 0.87
C CYS A 54 -21.29 -21.76 1.85
N LEU A 55 -20.72 -21.87 3.05
CA LEU A 55 -21.20 -22.77 4.10
C LEU A 55 -22.60 -22.38 4.57
N GLN A 56 -22.86 -21.09 4.83
CA GLN A 56 -24.18 -20.62 5.21
C GLN A 56 -25.21 -20.80 4.09
N ILE A 57 -24.82 -20.54 2.84
CA ILE A 57 -25.69 -20.78 1.68
C ILE A 57 -26.04 -22.27 1.58
N ALA A 58 -25.05 -23.16 1.72
CA ALA A 58 -25.29 -24.61 1.69
C ALA A 58 -26.20 -25.05 2.83
N PHE A 59 -26.01 -24.50 4.02
CA PHE A 59 -26.87 -24.77 5.19
C PHE A 59 -28.33 -24.35 4.93
N LEU A 60 -28.57 -23.12 4.43
CA LEU A 60 -29.89 -22.63 4.09
C LEU A 60 -30.57 -23.47 2.97
N LEU A 61 -29.81 -23.78 1.92
CA LEU A 61 -30.33 -24.59 0.80
C LEU A 61 -30.69 -26.01 1.23
N SER A 62 -29.96 -26.61 2.16
CA SER A 62 -30.30 -27.93 2.69
C SER A 62 -31.69 -27.97 3.35
N PHE A 63 -32.06 -26.86 4.03
CA PHE A 63 -33.39 -26.68 4.62
C PHE A 63 -34.50 -26.56 3.58
N LEU A 64 -34.24 -25.75 2.54
CA LEU A 64 -35.19 -25.54 1.44
C LEU A 64 -35.45 -26.85 0.67
N ILE A 65 -34.40 -27.62 0.38
CA ILE A 65 -34.49 -28.91 -0.32
C ILE A 65 -35.34 -29.95 0.47
N LEU A 66 -35.27 -29.90 1.80
CA LEU A 66 -36.05 -30.79 2.67
C LEU A 66 -37.50 -30.30 2.87
N GLY A 67 -37.95 -29.29 2.13
CA GLY A 67 -39.31 -28.78 2.19
C GLY A 67 -39.66 -28.06 3.52
N ARG A 68 -38.68 -27.71 4.29
CA ARG A 68 -38.86 -26.97 5.55
C ARG A 68 -38.89 -25.47 5.24
N HIS A 69 -40.07 -24.88 5.05
CA HIS A 69 -40.23 -23.44 4.74
C HIS A 69 -40.07 -22.52 5.95
N VAL A 70 -39.54 -23.02 7.07
CA VAL A 70 -39.29 -22.26 8.30
C VAL A 70 -37.85 -21.79 8.33
N ASN A 71 -37.62 -20.57 8.79
CA ASN A 71 -36.28 -20.02 8.97
C ASN A 71 -35.46 -20.90 9.94
N PRO A 72 -34.35 -21.54 9.49
CA PRO A 72 -33.55 -22.41 10.37
C PRO A 72 -32.95 -21.69 11.58
N TYR A 73 -32.75 -20.39 11.49
CA TYR A 73 -32.19 -19.59 12.60
C TYR A 73 -33.22 -19.27 13.69
N ALA A 74 -34.52 -19.53 13.47
CA ALA A 74 -35.54 -19.38 14.51
C ALA A 74 -35.47 -20.52 15.55
N ASP A 75 -34.99 -21.71 15.16
CA ASP A 75 -34.77 -22.82 16.05
C ASP A 75 -33.38 -22.70 16.72
N PRO A 76 -33.31 -22.68 18.08
CA PRO A 76 -32.05 -22.55 18.78
C PRO A 76 -31.01 -23.63 18.43
N LEU A 77 -31.44 -24.88 18.18
CA LEU A 77 -30.52 -25.97 17.85
C LEU A 77 -29.83 -25.74 16.50
N TYR A 78 -30.60 -25.37 15.47
CA TYR A 78 -30.06 -25.13 14.13
C TYR A 78 -29.27 -23.81 14.06
N ARG A 79 -29.71 -22.78 14.77
CA ARG A 79 -28.95 -21.52 14.89
C ARG A 79 -27.58 -21.73 15.53
N ASN A 80 -27.53 -22.47 16.65
CA ASN A 80 -26.28 -22.77 17.33
C ASN A 80 -25.38 -23.63 16.45
N MET A 81 -25.97 -24.60 15.71
CA MET A 81 -25.21 -25.41 14.75
C MET A 81 -24.62 -24.59 13.63
N ALA A 82 -25.35 -23.63 13.07
CA ALA A 82 -24.83 -22.71 12.04
C ALA A 82 -23.61 -21.92 12.54
N LEU A 83 -23.67 -21.39 13.75
CA LEU A 83 -22.54 -20.65 14.36
C LEU A 83 -21.33 -21.57 14.64
N ILE A 84 -21.56 -22.75 15.16
CA ILE A 84 -20.49 -23.72 15.44
C ILE A 84 -19.83 -24.21 14.14
N LEU A 85 -20.59 -24.43 13.07
CA LEU A 85 -20.06 -24.78 11.75
C LEU A 85 -19.08 -23.72 11.25
N GLU A 86 -19.38 -22.42 11.40
CA GLU A 86 -18.45 -21.34 11.03
C GLU A 86 -17.15 -21.36 11.85
N VAL A 87 -17.26 -21.57 13.16
CA VAL A 87 -16.08 -21.67 14.03
C VAL A 87 -15.22 -22.89 13.67
N MET A 88 -15.87 -24.03 13.39
CA MET A 88 -15.18 -25.24 12.94
C MET A 88 -14.52 -25.04 11.58
N ASP A 89 -15.21 -24.42 10.62
CA ASP A 89 -14.71 -24.13 9.28
C ASP A 89 -13.44 -23.27 9.35
N LEU A 90 -13.51 -22.18 10.11
CA LEU A 90 -12.36 -21.30 10.36
C LEU A 90 -11.19 -22.05 11.02
N THR A 91 -11.50 -22.90 12.00
CA THR A 91 -10.48 -23.69 12.71
C THR A 91 -9.79 -24.69 11.77
N VAL A 92 -10.54 -25.41 10.96
CA VAL A 92 -10.02 -26.37 9.98
C VAL A 92 -9.18 -25.65 8.92
N MET A 93 -9.64 -24.50 8.41
CA MET A 93 -8.87 -23.69 7.46
C MET A 93 -7.51 -23.26 8.01
N ILE A 94 -7.47 -22.86 9.29
CA ILE A 94 -6.22 -22.40 9.95
C ILE A 94 -5.28 -23.56 10.23
N LEU A 95 -5.78 -24.66 10.77
CA LEU A 95 -4.96 -25.80 11.19
C LEU A 95 -4.39 -26.56 9.99
N PHE A 96 -5.20 -26.83 8.98
CA PHE A 96 -4.79 -27.61 7.81
C PHE A 96 -4.26 -26.73 6.66
N GLY A 97 -4.30 -25.40 6.79
CA GLY A 97 -3.78 -24.48 5.78
C GLY A 97 -4.42 -24.70 4.39
N THR A 98 -5.72 -25.04 4.32
CA THR A 98 -6.43 -25.41 3.09
C THR A 98 -6.36 -24.32 2.01
N LEU A 99 -6.27 -23.05 2.41
CA LEU A 99 -6.11 -21.90 1.52
C LEU A 99 -4.65 -21.58 1.15
N SER A 100 -3.67 -22.33 1.67
CA SER A 100 -2.28 -22.13 1.34
C SER A 100 -2.03 -22.37 -0.15
N GLY A 101 -1.55 -21.34 -0.88
CA GLY A 101 -1.26 -21.42 -2.31
C GLY A 101 -2.47 -21.68 -3.21
N VAL A 102 -3.69 -21.33 -2.81
CA VAL A 102 -4.94 -21.58 -3.55
C VAL A 102 -4.87 -21.18 -5.03
N LEU A 103 -4.23 -20.05 -5.36
CA LEU A 103 -4.07 -19.57 -6.74
C LEU A 103 -3.14 -20.41 -7.61
N LYS A 104 -2.26 -21.22 -6.99
CA LYS A 104 -1.28 -22.06 -7.69
C LYS A 104 -1.74 -23.53 -7.81
N LYS A 105 -2.84 -23.90 -7.16
CA LYS A 105 -3.40 -25.24 -7.21
C LYS A 105 -4.20 -25.41 -8.49
N GLY A 106 -3.93 -26.50 -9.23
CA GLY A 106 -4.75 -26.91 -10.36
C GLY A 106 -6.15 -27.38 -9.92
N TYR A 107 -7.09 -27.42 -10.84
CA TYR A 107 -8.50 -27.76 -10.64
C TYR A 107 -8.72 -29.04 -9.81
N TYR A 108 -8.05 -30.13 -10.18
CA TYR A 108 -8.18 -31.42 -9.50
C TYR A 108 -7.72 -31.35 -8.05
N ARG A 109 -6.56 -30.75 -7.79
CA ARG A 109 -5.99 -30.65 -6.44
C ARG A 109 -6.83 -29.78 -5.52
N ASP A 110 -7.42 -28.72 -6.06
CA ASP A 110 -8.30 -27.84 -5.28
C ASP A 110 -9.62 -28.54 -4.94
N PHE A 111 -10.18 -29.32 -5.87
CA PHE A 111 -11.35 -30.14 -5.62
C PHE A 111 -11.08 -31.16 -4.50
N VAL A 112 -10.00 -31.92 -4.57
CA VAL A 112 -9.63 -32.92 -3.54
C VAL A 112 -9.47 -32.27 -2.16
N ILE A 113 -8.82 -31.10 -2.07
CA ILE A 113 -8.67 -30.36 -0.81
C ILE A 113 -10.02 -29.89 -0.28
N THR A 114 -10.92 -29.43 -1.14
CA THR A 114 -12.27 -29.01 -0.75
C THR A 114 -13.10 -30.19 -0.23
N VAL A 115 -12.98 -31.35 -0.85
CA VAL A 115 -13.62 -32.60 -0.36
C VAL A 115 -13.05 -33.01 0.99
N GLN A 116 -11.73 -33.03 1.15
CA GLN A 116 -11.09 -33.34 2.43
C GLN A 116 -11.51 -32.38 3.54
N HIS A 117 -11.58 -31.10 3.24
CA HIS A 117 -12.04 -30.07 4.17
C HIS A 117 -13.49 -30.32 4.60
N GLY A 118 -14.40 -30.52 3.65
CA GLY A 118 -15.80 -30.83 3.92
C GLY A 118 -15.98 -32.12 4.73
N ALA A 119 -15.18 -33.17 4.45
CA ALA A 119 -15.21 -34.42 5.21
C ALA A 119 -14.77 -34.25 6.68
N ILE A 120 -13.69 -33.46 6.92
CA ILE A 120 -13.22 -33.15 8.28
C ILE A 120 -14.29 -32.36 9.02
N LEU A 121 -14.87 -31.35 8.38
CA LEU A 121 -15.93 -30.54 8.95
C LEU A 121 -17.16 -31.35 9.30
N GLY A 122 -17.55 -32.28 8.41
CA GLY A 122 -18.63 -33.24 8.64
C GLY A 122 -18.37 -34.16 9.85
N ALA A 123 -17.16 -34.69 9.94
CA ALA A 123 -16.77 -35.54 11.08
C ALA A 123 -16.82 -34.77 12.41
N LEU A 124 -16.27 -33.54 12.44
CA LEU A 124 -16.30 -32.67 13.63
C LEU A 124 -17.75 -32.33 14.05
N SER A 125 -18.63 -32.11 13.07
CA SER A 125 -20.05 -31.82 13.33
C SER A 125 -20.77 -32.98 13.97
N VAL A 126 -20.48 -34.21 13.52
CA VAL A 126 -21.05 -35.43 14.13
C VAL A 126 -20.56 -35.59 15.57
N VAL A 127 -19.26 -35.39 15.82
CA VAL A 127 -18.67 -35.43 17.18
C VAL A 127 -19.33 -34.39 18.09
N TYR A 128 -19.53 -33.18 17.58
CA TYR A 128 -20.19 -32.10 18.32
C TYR A 128 -21.62 -32.47 18.71
N LEU A 129 -22.46 -32.94 17.75
CA LEU A 129 -23.83 -33.33 18.02
C LEU A 129 -23.92 -34.53 18.99
N PHE A 130 -22.96 -35.43 18.93
CA PHE A 130 -22.85 -36.52 19.90
C PHE A 130 -22.52 -36.01 21.31
N THR A 131 -21.59 -35.08 21.40
CA THR A 131 -21.14 -34.52 22.69
C THR A 131 -22.24 -33.75 23.42
N ILE A 132 -23.05 -32.97 22.68
CA ILE A 132 -24.18 -32.22 23.26
C ILE A 132 -25.44 -33.10 23.43
N LYS A 133 -25.39 -34.38 23.05
CA LYS A 133 -26.50 -35.37 23.10
C LYS A 133 -27.74 -34.96 22.28
N GLU A 134 -27.57 -34.08 21.29
CA GLU A 134 -28.65 -33.59 20.41
C GLU A 134 -28.73 -34.33 19.06
N GLY A 135 -27.98 -35.40 18.88
CA GLY A 135 -27.90 -36.16 17.63
C GLY A 135 -29.22 -36.84 17.19
N GLN A 136 -30.22 -36.99 18.10
CA GLN A 136 -31.56 -37.47 17.77
C GLN A 136 -32.49 -36.35 17.29
N ASN A 137 -32.29 -35.12 17.76
CA ASN A 137 -33.12 -33.97 17.47
C ASN A 137 -32.66 -33.24 16.17
N TYR A 138 -31.41 -33.44 15.76
CA TYR A 138 -30.88 -32.85 14.53
C TYR A 138 -31.09 -33.78 13.32
N SER A 139 -31.54 -33.20 12.21
CA SER A 139 -31.77 -33.96 10.96
C SER A 139 -30.46 -34.41 10.31
N ARG A 140 -30.16 -35.71 10.34
CA ARG A 140 -28.98 -36.30 9.71
C ARG A 140 -28.92 -36.04 8.20
N LEU A 141 -30.08 -36.06 7.54
CA LEU A 141 -30.19 -35.81 6.11
C LEU A 141 -29.87 -34.33 5.78
N SER A 142 -30.33 -33.40 6.63
CA SER A 142 -29.97 -31.97 6.47
C SER A 142 -28.47 -31.77 6.57
N LEU A 143 -27.81 -32.44 7.52
CA LEU A 143 -26.35 -32.33 7.69
C LEU A 143 -25.61 -32.88 6.46
N LEU A 144 -26.01 -34.05 5.96
CA LEU A 144 -25.41 -34.68 4.77
C LEU A 144 -25.56 -33.79 3.53
N ILE A 145 -26.77 -33.29 3.29
CA ILE A 145 -27.05 -32.39 2.16
C ILE A 145 -26.22 -31.09 2.29
N THR A 146 -26.12 -30.54 3.49
CA THR A 146 -25.31 -29.33 3.74
C THR A 146 -23.86 -29.53 3.28
N PHE A 147 -23.20 -30.63 3.64
CA PHE A 147 -21.80 -30.84 3.25
C PHE A 147 -21.63 -31.19 1.77
N ILE A 148 -22.57 -31.91 1.17
CA ILE A 148 -22.54 -32.12 -0.28
C ILE A 148 -22.64 -30.78 -1.01
N LEU A 149 -23.63 -29.97 -0.67
CA LEU A 149 -23.79 -28.65 -1.26
C LEU A 149 -22.58 -27.74 -1.00
N TYR A 150 -22.05 -27.75 0.23
CA TYR A 150 -20.87 -26.98 0.59
C TYR A 150 -19.68 -27.28 -0.32
N ILE A 151 -19.38 -28.58 -0.55
CA ILE A 151 -18.26 -28.97 -1.42
C ILE A 151 -18.44 -28.40 -2.83
N PHE A 152 -19.61 -28.56 -3.43
CA PHE A 152 -19.83 -28.12 -4.80
C PHE A 152 -19.90 -26.60 -4.93
N ILE A 153 -20.60 -25.92 -4.02
CA ILE A 153 -20.76 -24.46 -4.03
C ILE A 153 -19.40 -23.80 -3.78
N THR A 154 -18.66 -24.25 -2.77
CA THR A 154 -17.35 -23.69 -2.43
C THR A 154 -16.32 -23.91 -3.53
N TYR A 155 -16.28 -25.13 -4.11
CA TYR A 155 -15.40 -25.38 -5.24
C TYR A 155 -15.73 -24.49 -6.44
N GLY A 156 -17.00 -24.40 -6.83
CA GLY A 156 -17.43 -23.52 -7.91
C GLY A 156 -17.12 -22.04 -7.66
N ALA A 157 -17.42 -21.56 -6.46
CA ALA A 157 -17.15 -20.19 -6.05
C ALA A 157 -15.64 -19.86 -6.03
N ARG A 158 -14.80 -20.78 -5.54
CA ARG A 158 -13.34 -20.62 -5.57
C ARG A 158 -12.82 -20.53 -7.01
N GLU A 159 -13.29 -21.39 -7.91
CA GLU A 159 -12.86 -21.36 -9.31
C GLU A 159 -13.32 -20.09 -10.04
N LEU A 160 -14.54 -19.61 -9.80
CA LEU A 160 -15.02 -18.32 -10.32
C LEU A 160 -14.16 -17.17 -9.79
N ARG A 161 -13.86 -17.18 -8.49
CA ARG A 161 -13.02 -16.15 -7.86
C ARG A 161 -11.59 -16.17 -8.40
N LYS A 162 -11.00 -17.33 -8.64
CA LYS A 162 -9.69 -17.46 -9.30
C LYS A 162 -9.69 -16.84 -10.68
N ARG A 163 -10.69 -17.15 -11.51
CA ARG A 163 -10.82 -16.57 -12.86
C ARG A 163 -10.93 -15.05 -12.81
N GLU A 164 -11.74 -14.52 -11.89
CA GLU A 164 -11.87 -13.08 -11.69
C GLU A 164 -10.55 -12.44 -11.25
N LEU A 165 -9.85 -13.06 -10.29
CA LEU A 165 -8.54 -12.60 -9.86
C LEU A 165 -7.48 -12.65 -10.98
N HIS A 166 -7.50 -13.68 -11.85
CA HIS A 166 -6.61 -13.73 -13.02
C HIS A 166 -6.90 -12.58 -13.99
N ARG A 167 -8.17 -12.33 -14.32
CA ARG A 167 -8.56 -11.18 -15.15
C ARG A 167 -8.13 -9.84 -14.54
N GLN A 168 -8.34 -9.66 -13.24
CA GLN A 168 -7.91 -8.45 -12.53
C GLN A 168 -6.38 -8.33 -12.45
N MET A 169 -5.64 -9.45 -12.42
CA MET A 169 -4.18 -9.44 -12.49
C MET A 169 -3.66 -9.00 -13.85
N GLU A 170 -4.40 -9.29 -14.93
CA GLU A 170 -4.08 -8.82 -16.28
C GLU A 170 -4.32 -7.31 -16.45
N THR A 171 -5.38 -6.78 -15.82
CA THR A 171 -5.79 -5.37 -15.96
C THR A 171 -5.37 -4.47 -14.80
N GLY A 172 -4.93 -5.03 -13.66
CA GLY A 172 -4.59 -4.30 -12.43
C GLY A 172 -3.24 -3.60 -12.48
N VAL A 173 -3.04 -2.62 -11.59
CA VAL A 173 -1.73 -1.97 -11.38
C VAL A 173 -0.77 -3.02 -10.80
N LYS A 174 0.11 -3.56 -11.64
CA LYS A 174 1.15 -4.53 -11.27
C LYS A 174 2.29 -3.81 -10.55
N GLN A 175 2.99 -4.52 -9.65
CA GLN A 175 4.27 -4.02 -9.14
C GLN A 175 5.27 -3.95 -10.28
N THR A 176 6.03 -2.87 -10.34
CA THR A 176 7.08 -2.71 -11.35
C THR A 176 8.32 -3.47 -10.91
N LEU A 177 8.78 -4.39 -11.77
CA LEU A 177 10.01 -5.14 -11.58
C LEU A 177 11.03 -4.69 -12.62
N PHE A 178 12.22 -4.35 -12.17
CA PHE A 178 13.36 -4.03 -13.01
C PHE A 178 14.37 -5.17 -12.97
N ILE A 179 14.94 -5.54 -14.11
CA ILE A 179 15.88 -6.66 -14.22
C ILE A 179 17.30 -6.10 -14.37
N VAL A 180 18.21 -6.57 -13.53
CA VAL A 180 19.65 -6.30 -13.66
C VAL A 180 20.33 -7.63 -13.99
N THR A 181 21.04 -7.68 -15.12
CA THR A 181 21.57 -8.94 -15.65
C THR A 181 22.88 -8.73 -16.41
N SER A 182 23.49 -9.81 -16.88
CA SER A 182 24.65 -9.83 -17.78
C SER A 182 24.22 -10.18 -19.20
N GLN A 183 25.08 -9.82 -20.18
CA GLN A 183 24.80 -9.95 -21.60
C GLN A 183 24.48 -11.38 -22.03
N ASP A 184 25.18 -12.34 -21.50
CA ASP A 184 25.10 -13.77 -21.83
C ASP A 184 23.81 -14.46 -21.35
N VAL A 185 23.09 -13.90 -20.38
CA VAL A 185 21.85 -14.48 -19.81
C VAL A 185 20.63 -13.57 -19.92
N VAL A 186 20.75 -12.39 -20.53
CA VAL A 186 19.67 -11.39 -20.58
C VAL A 186 18.40 -11.93 -21.25
N GLU A 187 18.56 -12.63 -22.37
CA GLU A 187 17.44 -13.19 -23.14
C GLU A 187 16.73 -14.28 -22.34
N ASP A 188 17.46 -15.22 -21.76
CA ASP A 188 16.91 -16.30 -20.95
C ASP A 188 16.20 -15.78 -19.68
N VAL A 189 16.77 -14.77 -19.02
CA VAL A 189 16.16 -14.17 -17.81
C VAL A 189 14.85 -13.49 -18.15
N ILE A 190 14.81 -12.72 -19.24
CA ILE A 190 13.61 -12.01 -19.67
C ILE A 190 12.53 -13.00 -20.14
N ALA A 191 12.89 -14.01 -20.93
CA ALA A 191 11.98 -15.07 -21.37
C ALA A 191 11.38 -15.80 -20.16
N ASN A 192 12.22 -16.26 -19.24
CA ASN A 192 11.79 -16.95 -18.03
C ASN A 192 10.84 -16.08 -17.17
N MET A 193 11.15 -14.79 -17.03
CA MET A 193 10.28 -13.87 -16.28
C MET A 193 8.94 -13.62 -16.97
N LYS A 194 8.87 -13.64 -18.31
CA LYS A 194 7.61 -13.54 -19.04
C LYS A 194 6.75 -14.80 -18.87
N ASP A 195 7.34 -15.96 -19.04
CA ASP A 195 6.62 -17.24 -19.02
C ASP A 195 6.12 -17.60 -17.61
N HIS A 196 6.86 -17.22 -16.56
CA HIS A 196 6.59 -17.63 -15.19
C HIS A 196 6.21 -16.48 -14.24
N ASN A 197 5.93 -15.30 -14.76
CA ASN A 197 5.57 -14.12 -13.98
C ASN A 197 4.18 -14.22 -13.30
N TYR A 198 3.31 -15.12 -13.77
CA TYR A 198 1.93 -15.29 -13.28
C TYR A 198 1.19 -13.95 -13.11
N ALA A 199 1.41 -13.01 -14.01
CA ALA A 199 0.86 -11.66 -14.03
C ALA A 199 1.14 -10.81 -12.75
N ARG A 200 2.14 -11.21 -11.95
CA ARG A 200 2.48 -10.52 -10.69
C ARG A 200 3.17 -9.18 -10.91
N TYR A 201 4.09 -9.14 -11.87
CA TYR A 201 4.93 -7.97 -12.13
C TYR A 201 4.67 -7.38 -13.52
N LYS A 202 4.82 -6.06 -13.60
CA LYS A 202 5.04 -5.36 -14.86
C LYS A 202 6.55 -5.15 -15.01
N LEU A 203 7.16 -5.72 -16.04
CA LEU A 203 8.56 -5.48 -16.32
C LEU A 203 8.74 -4.02 -16.75
N ALA A 204 9.53 -3.26 -15.99
CA ALA A 204 9.75 -1.83 -16.23
C ALA A 204 10.90 -1.58 -17.22
N GLY A 205 11.79 -2.56 -17.39
CA GLY A 205 12.98 -2.51 -18.23
C GLY A 205 14.07 -3.41 -17.69
N ALA A 206 15.20 -3.42 -18.37
CA ALA A 206 16.39 -4.16 -17.95
C ALA A 206 17.64 -3.27 -17.97
N ALA A 207 18.65 -3.66 -17.19
CA ALA A 207 20.00 -3.14 -17.26
C ALA A 207 20.99 -4.30 -17.48
N VAL A 208 21.90 -4.12 -18.42
CA VAL A 208 23.04 -5.01 -18.64
C VAL A 208 24.28 -4.35 -18.06
N ILE A 209 25.00 -5.07 -17.16
CA ILE A 209 26.04 -4.45 -16.34
C ILE A 209 27.47 -4.73 -16.83
N ASP A 210 27.65 -5.63 -17.74
CA ASP A 210 28.93 -6.08 -18.31
C ASP A 210 29.15 -5.59 -19.76
N ASP A 211 28.09 -5.11 -20.42
CA ASP A 211 28.16 -4.55 -21.76
C ASP A 211 27.16 -3.40 -21.91
N ASP A 212 27.42 -2.44 -22.81
CA ASP A 212 26.49 -1.33 -23.11
C ASP A 212 25.52 -1.74 -24.20
N GLN A 213 24.36 -2.26 -23.80
CA GLN A 213 23.28 -2.70 -24.66
C GLN A 213 22.05 -1.78 -24.57
N VAL A 214 22.21 -0.56 -24.09
CA VAL A 214 21.12 0.40 -23.98
C VAL A 214 20.44 0.63 -25.35
N GLY A 215 19.10 0.50 -25.36
CA GLY A 215 18.27 0.59 -26.56
C GLY A 215 17.94 -0.74 -27.22
N ARG A 216 18.62 -1.86 -26.90
CA ARG A 216 18.24 -3.19 -27.39
C ARG A 216 16.97 -3.69 -26.68
N THR A 217 16.17 -4.46 -27.39
CA THR A 217 14.92 -5.03 -26.87
C THR A 217 14.97 -6.55 -26.96
N TYR A 218 14.67 -7.22 -25.85
CA TYR A 218 14.55 -8.66 -25.72
C TYR A 218 13.11 -8.99 -25.28
N HIS A 219 12.38 -9.78 -26.08
CA HIS A 219 10.99 -10.16 -25.79
C HIS A 219 10.11 -8.98 -25.30
N ASP A 220 10.13 -7.84 -26.01
CA ASP A 220 9.44 -6.57 -25.71
C ASP A 220 9.87 -5.88 -24.38
N VAL A 221 10.99 -6.26 -23.80
CA VAL A 221 11.61 -5.56 -22.67
C VAL A 221 12.86 -4.85 -23.18
N THR A 222 12.89 -3.53 -23.06
CA THR A 222 14.01 -2.72 -23.52
C THR A 222 15.08 -2.62 -22.45
N VAL A 223 16.34 -2.73 -22.84
CA VAL A 223 17.50 -2.39 -22.00
C VAL A 223 17.60 -0.87 -21.94
N VAL A 224 17.32 -0.30 -20.78
CA VAL A 224 17.20 1.16 -20.59
C VAL A 224 18.34 1.75 -19.77
N ALA A 225 19.16 0.90 -19.19
CA ALA A 225 20.26 1.32 -18.33
C ALA A 225 21.46 0.36 -18.45
N ASN A 226 22.62 0.87 -18.10
CA ASN A 226 23.87 0.14 -17.95
C ASN A 226 24.36 0.23 -16.48
N ARG A 227 25.59 -0.25 -16.21
CA ARG A 227 26.17 -0.28 -14.87
C ARG A 227 26.24 1.09 -14.19
N ASP A 228 26.48 2.15 -14.94
CA ASP A 228 26.77 3.48 -14.40
C ASP A 228 25.50 4.27 -14.05
N ASN A 229 24.41 4.06 -14.79
CA ASN A 229 23.20 4.85 -14.67
C ASN A 229 21.99 4.08 -14.09
N VAL A 230 22.11 2.76 -13.85
CA VAL A 230 20.99 1.92 -13.39
C VAL A 230 20.37 2.40 -12.07
N VAL A 231 21.18 2.85 -11.10
CA VAL A 231 20.67 3.35 -9.80
C VAL A 231 19.89 4.63 -10.00
N SER A 232 20.43 5.57 -10.77
CA SER A 232 19.75 6.81 -11.12
C SER A 232 18.44 6.54 -11.85
N TYR A 233 18.43 5.63 -12.82
CA TYR A 233 17.23 5.23 -13.54
C TYR A 233 16.14 4.69 -12.60
N ILE A 234 16.50 3.76 -11.72
CA ILE A 234 15.58 3.14 -10.75
C ILE A 234 14.96 4.19 -9.83
N CYS A 235 15.74 5.16 -9.34
CA CYS A 235 15.24 6.23 -8.50
C CYS A 235 14.24 7.15 -9.22
N HIS A 236 14.49 7.50 -10.48
CA HIS A 236 13.65 8.44 -11.23
C HIS A 236 12.42 7.79 -11.84
N GLN A 237 12.47 6.50 -12.19
CA GLN A 237 11.36 5.76 -12.81
C GLN A 237 10.46 5.03 -11.80
N TRP A 238 10.68 5.23 -10.50
CA TRP A 238 9.83 4.72 -9.41
C TRP A 238 9.60 3.19 -9.49
N VAL A 239 10.70 2.45 -9.62
CA VAL A 239 10.70 0.99 -9.63
C VAL A 239 10.33 0.45 -8.25
N ASP A 240 9.44 -0.53 -8.18
CA ASP A 240 9.03 -1.14 -6.90
C ASP A 240 10.03 -2.21 -6.41
N GLU A 241 10.53 -3.04 -7.33
CA GLU A 241 11.39 -4.20 -7.04
C GLU A 241 12.45 -4.39 -8.13
N VAL A 242 13.61 -4.88 -7.75
CA VAL A 242 14.73 -5.17 -8.67
C VAL A 242 15.09 -6.65 -8.54
N LEU A 243 15.19 -7.35 -9.67
CA LEU A 243 15.70 -8.72 -9.75
C LEU A 243 17.10 -8.70 -10.35
N ILE A 244 18.07 -9.25 -9.62
CA ILE A 244 19.47 -9.38 -10.06
C ILE A 244 19.76 -10.84 -10.35
N VAL A 245 20.02 -11.13 -11.64
CA VAL A 245 20.43 -12.46 -12.13
C VAL A 245 21.64 -12.27 -13.03
N ILE A 246 22.80 -12.72 -12.59
CA ILE A 246 24.08 -12.49 -13.27
C ILE A 246 24.73 -13.84 -13.54
N SER A 247 25.40 -13.96 -14.68
CA SER A 247 26.11 -15.17 -15.06
C SER A 247 27.35 -15.45 -14.19
N ASP A 248 27.87 -16.68 -14.28
CA ASP A 248 29.02 -17.10 -13.46
C ASP A 248 30.31 -16.41 -13.87
N HIS A 249 30.38 -15.86 -15.07
CA HIS A 249 31.56 -15.21 -15.60
C HIS A 249 31.70 -13.73 -15.18
N VAL A 250 30.65 -13.13 -14.65
CA VAL A 250 30.62 -11.72 -14.23
C VAL A 250 30.78 -11.62 -12.72
N ALA A 251 31.66 -10.73 -12.27
CA ALA A 251 31.87 -10.47 -10.85
C ALA A 251 30.57 -9.90 -10.21
N TYR A 252 30.23 -10.41 -9.03
CA TYR A 252 29.02 -10.02 -8.33
C TYR A 252 29.04 -8.52 -7.95
N PRO A 253 28.06 -7.70 -8.33
CA PRO A 253 28.09 -6.25 -8.22
C PRO A 253 27.70 -5.78 -6.82
N GLN A 254 28.52 -6.12 -5.81
CA GLN A 254 28.25 -5.82 -4.40
C GLN A 254 27.97 -4.34 -4.14
N LYS A 255 28.74 -3.43 -4.78
CA LYS A 255 28.55 -1.98 -4.63
C LYS A 255 27.18 -1.53 -5.14
N LEU A 256 26.74 -2.05 -6.29
CA LEU A 256 25.42 -1.75 -6.86
C LEU A 256 24.30 -2.25 -5.95
N ILE A 257 24.43 -3.46 -5.38
CA ILE A 257 23.44 -4.02 -4.47
C ILE A 257 23.30 -3.17 -3.22
N ASN A 258 24.42 -2.70 -2.66
CA ASN A 258 24.41 -1.83 -1.49
C ASN A 258 23.70 -0.50 -1.82
N GLN A 259 24.02 0.12 -2.94
CA GLN A 259 23.37 1.35 -3.40
C GLN A 259 21.86 1.16 -3.60
N LEU A 260 21.43 0.06 -4.23
CA LEU A 260 20.02 -0.25 -4.40
C LEU A 260 19.32 -0.51 -3.05
N ALA A 261 19.96 -1.17 -2.11
CA ALA A 261 19.41 -1.37 -0.78
C ALA A 261 19.26 -0.06 -0.01
N GLU A 262 20.16 0.90 -0.20
CA GLU A 262 20.07 2.25 0.40
C GLU A 262 18.90 3.06 -0.14
N THR A 263 18.47 2.85 -1.39
CA THR A 263 17.28 3.52 -1.96
C THR A 263 15.96 3.06 -1.34
N GLY A 264 15.96 1.95 -0.62
CA GLY A 264 14.75 1.33 -0.08
C GLY A 264 13.99 0.44 -1.05
N VAL A 265 14.47 0.26 -2.27
CA VAL A 265 13.93 -0.68 -3.26
C VAL A 265 14.14 -2.11 -2.79
N THR A 266 13.16 -2.97 -3.01
CA THR A 266 13.32 -4.40 -2.70
C THR A 266 14.19 -5.07 -3.74
N VAL A 267 15.31 -5.67 -3.31
CA VAL A 267 16.24 -6.36 -4.19
C VAL A 267 16.11 -7.87 -4.03
N HIS A 268 15.91 -8.56 -5.15
CA HIS A 268 15.88 -10.01 -5.27
C HIS A 268 17.17 -10.49 -5.89
N LEU A 269 17.85 -11.40 -5.22
CA LEU A 269 19.14 -11.92 -5.65
C LEU A 269 19.01 -13.41 -5.91
N ASN A 270 19.54 -13.87 -7.05
CA ASN A 270 19.60 -15.29 -7.32
C ASN A 270 20.55 -15.97 -6.32
N LEU A 271 20.04 -16.99 -5.59
CA LEU A 271 20.76 -17.65 -4.51
C LEU A 271 22.04 -18.39 -4.93
N ALA A 272 22.20 -18.70 -6.20
CA ALA A 272 23.38 -19.42 -6.68
C ALA A 272 24.71 -18.70 -6.36
N LYS A 273 24.67 -17.39 -6.05
CA LYS A 273 25.84 -16.55 -5.75
C LYS A 273 25.72 -15.66 -4.52
N ALA A 274 24.70 -15.85 -3.70
CA ALA A 274 24.44 -14.97 -2.55
C ALA A 274 25.25 -15.40 -1.32
N SER A 275 26.53 -15.08 -1.29
CA SER A 275 27.33 -15.07 -0.07
C SER A 275 27.54 -13.63 0.40
N ASP A 276 27.36 -13.37 1.69
CA ASP A 276 27.60 -12.08 2.37
C ASP A 276 26.90 -10.85 1.77
N LEU A 277 25.57 -10.83 1.88
CA LEU A 277 24.79 -9.68 1.43
C LEU A 277 24.47 -8.73 2.59
N PRO A 278 24.74 -7.42 2.42
CA PRO A 278 24.26 -6.43 3.36
C PRO A 278 22.75 -6.27 3.23
N GLY A 279 22.02 -6.49 4.28
CA GLY A 279 20.60 -6.25 4.37
C GLY A 279 20.10 -6.56 5.76
N LYS A 280 19.31 -5.67 6.35
CA LYS A 280 18.85 -5.84 7.73
C LYS A 280 17.85 -6.98 7.88
N LYS A 281 17.03 -7.26 6.84
CA LYS A 281 16.07 -8.37 6.85
C LYS A 281 16.11 -9.11 5.52
N GLN A 282 16.43 -10.39 5.58
CA GLN A 282 16.55 -11.26 4.43
C GLN A 282 15.61 -12.46 4.55
N PHE A 283 15.04 -12.90 3.43
CA PHE A 283 14.23 -14.11 3.37
C PHE A 283 14.26 -14.70 1.96
N VAL A 284 14.08 -16.02 1.88
CA VAL A 284 14.07 -16.74 0.61
C VAL A 284 12.64 -16.75 0.06
N GLU A 285 12.48 -16.41 -1.22
CA GLU A 285 11.20 -16.52 -1.94
C GLU A 285 11.39 -16.93 -3.40
N LYS A 286 10.29 -17.19 -4.12
CA LYS A 286 10.30 -17.46 -5.56
C LYS A 286 9.85 -16.25 -6.34
N VAL A 287 10.67 -15.83 -7.31
CA VAL A 287 10.35 -14.81 -8.33
C VAL A 287 10.42 -15.49 -9.69
N GLY A 288 9.28 -15.70 -10.36
CA GLY A 288 9.22 -16.62 -11.49
C GLY A 288 9.64 -18.04 -11.08
N ASN A 289 10.56 -18.64 -11.80
CA ASN A 289 11.17 -19.92 -11.45
C ASN A 289 12.39 -19.81 -10.56
N TYR A 290 12.91 -18.60 -10.34
CA TYR A 290 14.11 -18.41 -9.53
C TYR A 290 13.81 -18.49 -8.05
N THR A 291 14.62 -19.21 -7.30
CA THR A 291 14.68 -19.14 -5.85
C THR A 291 15.66 -18.03 -5.50
N VAL A 292 15.16 -16.94 -4.91
CA VAL A 292 15.94 -15.73 -4.66
C VAL A 292 16.07 -15.44 -3.18
N LEU A 293 17.18 -14.80 -2.79
CA LEU A 293 17.32 -14.17 -1.51
C LEU A 293 16.83 -12.72 -1.64
N THR A 294 15.72 -12.41 -0.99
CA THR A 294 15.15 -11.06 -0.96
C THR A 294 15.70 -10.31 0.24
N THR A 295 16.27 -9.13 -0.01
CA THR A 295 16.66 -8.20 1.04
C THR A 295 15.75 -6.97 1.00
N SER A 296 15.33 -6.49 2.16
CA SER A 296 14.48 -5.30 2.29
C SER A 296 14.82 -4.56 3.57
N ILE A 297 14.59 -3.24 3.59
CA ILE A 297 14.80 -2.41 4.77
C ILE A 297 13.96 -2.92 5.94
N ASN A 298 12.72 -3.32 5.69
CA ASN A 298 11.88 -3.98 6.67
C ASN A 298 10.93 -5.01 6.04
N CYS A 299 10.64 -6.08 6.78
CA CYS A 299 9.68 -7.12 6.42
C CYS A 299 8.62 -7.25 7.49
N ALA A 300 7.37 -7.08 7.12
CA ALA A 300 6.24 -7.26 8.01
C ALA A 300 5.50 -8.57 7.72
N SER A 301 5.05 -9.25 8.76
CA SER A 301 4.18 -10.42 8.61
C SER A 301 2.80 -9.99 8.11
N ALA A 302 2.08 -10.93 7.47
CA ALA A 302 0.71 -10.68 7.00
C ALA A 302 -0.23 -10.23 8.14
N ARG A 303 -0.03 -10.76 9.36
CA ARG A 303 -0.81 -10.38 10.55
C ARG A 303 -0.56 -8.92 10.94
N GLN A 304 0.70 -8.49 10.94
CA GLN A 304 1.06 -7.10 11.24
C GLN A 304 0.50 -6.13 10.20
N LEU A 305 0.55 -6.49 8.91
CA LEU A 305 -0.02 -5.68 7.83
C LEU A 305 -1.54 -5.55 7.93
N LEU A 306 -2.23 -6.66 8.26
CA LEU A 306 -3.68 -6.63 8.49
C LEU A 306 -4.01 -5.76 9.70
N ALA A 307 -3.33 -5.95 10.83
CA ALA A 307 -3.54 -5.16 12.04
C ALA A 307 -3.31 -3.66 11.76
N LYS A 308 -2.23 -3.32 11.04
CA LYS A 308 -1.95 -1.95 10.58
C LYS A 308 -3.11 -1.39 9.77
N ARG A 309 -3.62 -2.15 8.79
CA ARG A 309 -4.72 -1.69 7.94
C ARG A 309 -6.04 -1.56 8.72
N MET A 310 -6.34 -2.48 9.61
CA MET A 310 -7.52 -2.38 10.49
C MET A 310 -7.43 -1.13 11.37
N MET A 311 -6.26 -0.83 11.92
CA MET A 311 -6.01 0.40 12.67
C MET A 311 -6.20 1.64 11.79
N ASP A 312 -5.70 1.64 10.55
CA ASP A 312 -5.86 2.73 9.60
C ASP A 312 -7.35 2.94 9.22
N ILE A 313 -8.11 1.87 9.03
CA ILE A 313 -9.54 1.95 8.71
C ILE A 313 -10.32 2.47 9.92
N ALA A 314 -10.11 1.89 11.10
CA ALA A 314 -10.80 2.30 12.33
C ALA A 314 -10.52 3.76 12.66
N GLY A 315 -9.25 4.16 12.69
CA GLY A 315 -8.88 5.54 12.96
C GLY A 315 -9.27 6.49 11.82
N GLY A 316 -9.25 6.03 10.57
CA GLY A 316 -9.73 6.79 9.42
C GLY A 316 -11.23 7.09 9.50
N LEU A 317 -12.06 6.12 9.91
CA LEU A 317 -13.50 6.31 10.13
C LEU A 317 -13.78 7.33 11.24
N VAL A 318 -13.12 7.16 12.39
CA VAL A 318 -13.23 8.12 13.51
C VAL A 318 -12.76 9.50 13.08
N GLY A 319 -11.61 9.59 12.39
CA GLY A 319 -11.07 10.86 11.90
C GLY A 319 -11.96 11.54 10.86
N CYS A 320 -12.60 10.80 9.95
CA CYS A 320 -13.57 11.36 9.00
C CYS A 320 -14.84 11.87 9.71
N LEU A 321 -15.34 11.17 10.72
CA LEU A 321 -16.46 11.64 11.54
C LEU A 321 -16.10 12.97 12.22
N LEU A 322 -14.92 13.03 12.87
CA LEU A 322 -14.43 14.27 13.48
C LEU A 322 -14.24 15.38 12.44
N THR A 323 -13.73 15.05 11.25
CA THR A 323 -13.62 16.00 10.14
C THR A 323 -14.98 16.60 9.77
N GLY A 324 -16.04 15.79 9.76
CA GLY A 324 -17.41 16.25 9.50
C GLY A 324 -17.91 17.22 10.59
N ILE A 325 -17.62 16.94 11.86
CA ILE A 325 -17.98 17.85 12.97
C ILE A 325 -17.19 19.16 12.86
N ILE A 326 -15.87 19.08 12.66
CA ILE A 326 -14.98 20.24 12.51
C ILE A 326 -15.41 21.09 11.31
N PHE A 327 -15.82 20.48 10.21
CA PHE A 327 -16.28 21.17 9.00
C PHE A 327 -17.43 22.13 9.28
N ILE A 328 -18.36 21.79 10.16
CA ILE A 328 -19.53 22.64 10.50
C ILE A 328 -19.07 24.00 11.04
N PHE A 329 -17.96 24.05 11.78
CA PHE A 329 -17.43 25.28 12.38
C PHE A 329 -16.37 25.96 11.52
N VAL A 330 -15.46 25.17 10.95
CA VAL A 330 -14.30 25.68 10.22
C VAL A 330 -14.69 26.17 8.81
N ALA A 331 -15.63 25.52 8.13
CA ALA A 331 -16.01 25.90 6.77
C ALA A 331 -16.64 27.30 6.69
N PRO A 332 -17.60 27.68 7.56
CA PRO A 332 -18.13 29.05 7.58
C PRO A 332 -17.02 30.08 7.90
N ALA A 333 -16.17 29.77 8.87
CA ALA A 333 -15.10 30.70 9.29
C ALA A 333 -14.08 30.96 8.15
N ILE A 334 -13.70 29.91 7.39
CA ILE A 334 -12.85 30.06 6.20
C ILE A 334 -13.57 30.87 5.12
N TYR A 335 -14.83 30.53 4.83
CA TYR A 335 -15.60 31.16 3.75
C TYR A 335 -15.83 32.67 4.00
N ILE A 336 -16.16 33.04 5.23
CA ILE A 336 -16.35 34.45 5.62
C ILE A 336 -15.04 35.24 5.52
N SER A 337 -13.92 34.61 5.94
CA SER A 337 -12.60 35.28 5.94
C SER A 337 -11.96 35.35 4.55
N SER A 338 -12.25 34.38 3.68
CA SER A 338 -11.74 34.27 2.31
C SER A 338 -12.70 33.44 1.47
N PRO A 339 -13.63 34.08 0.70
CA PRO A 339 -14.54 33.35 -0.17
C PRO A 339 -13.83 32.43 -1.14
N GLY A 340 -14.40 31.22 -1.40
CA GLY A 340 -13.83 30.21 -2.28
C GLY A 340 -13.91 28.79 -1.71
N PRO A 341 -13.21 27.79 -2.31
CA PRO A 341 -13.26 26.41 -1.89
C PRO A 341 -12.76 26.22 -0.45
N ILE A 342 -13.45 25.41 0.32
CA ILE A 342 -13.12 25.12 1.73
C ILE A 342 -11.94 24.13 1.83
N PHE A 343 -11.90 23.19 0.90
CA PHE A 343 -10.83 22.19 0.84
C PHE A 343 -9.75 22.61 -0.14
N PHE A 344 -8.54 22.32 0.25
CA PHE A 344 -7.34 22.45 -0.58
C PHE A 344 -6.78 21.05 -0.86
N ALA A 345 -6.38 20.80 -2.09
CA ALA A 345 -5.77 19.54 -2.51
C ALA A 345 -4.43 19.81 -3.16
N GLN A 346 -3.36 19.22 -2.62
CA GLN A 346 -2.00 19.35 -3.13
C GLN A 346 -1.45 17.99 -3.54
N GLU A 347 -0.81 17.93 -4.70
CA GLU A 347 -0.11 16.73 -5.12
C GLU A 347 1.11 16.48 -4.24
N ARG A 348 1.21 15.27 -3.75
CA ARG A 348 2.28 14.76 -2.91
C ARG A 348 2.80 13.43 -3.43
N VAL A 349 4.04 13.12 -3.06
CA VAL A 349 4.66 11.85 -3.39
C VAL A 349 4.41 10.87 -2.25
N GLY A 350 3.83 9.72 -2.60
CA GLY A 350 3.54 8.62 -1.69
C GLY A 350 4.53 7.47 -1.85
N LYS A 351 4.12 6.28 -1.41
CA LYS A 351 4.93 5.07 -1.48
C LYS A 351 5.41 4.79 -2.91
N ASN A 352 6.71 4.50 -3.04
CA ASN A 352 7.39 4.18 -4.29
C ASN A 352 7.15 5.24 -5.38
N GLY A 353 7.12 6.52 -4.97
CA GLY A 353 6.98 7.63 -5.89
C GLY A 353 5.57 7.88 -6.45
N LYS A 354 4.55 7.12 -6.05
CA LYS A 354 3.18 7.32 -6.54
C LYS A 354 2.62 8.64 -6.07
N LYS A 355 2.23 9.48 -7.03
CA LYS A 355 1.59 10.76 -6.76
C LYS A 355 0.16 10.57 -6.28
N PHE A 356 -0.26 11.37 -5.31
CA PHE A 356 -1.64 11.40 -4.82
C PHE A 356 -2.02 12.82 -4.40
N LYS A 357 -3.33 13.11 -4.38
CA LYS A 357 -3.87 14.38 -3.88
C LYS A 357 -4.11 14.29 -2.39
N MET A 358 -3.33 15.05 -1.61
CA MET A 358 -3.49 15.18 -0.16
C MET A 358 -4.50 16.30 0.13
N TYR A 359 -5.53 15.98 0.93
CA TYR A 359 -6.59 16.92 1.26
C TYR A 359 -6.32 17.62 2.58
N LYS A 360 -6.60 18.94 2.62
CA LYS A 360 -6.53 19.79 3.81
C LYS A 360 -7.70 20.78 3.84
N PHE A 361 -8.02 21.33 4.99
CA PHE A 361 -8.78 22.58 5.01
C PHE A 361 -7.91 23.72 4.51
N ARG A 362 -8.51 24.61 3.75
CA ARG A 362 -7.80 25.78 3.22
C ARG A 362 -7.49 26.77 4.35
N SER A 363 -6.23 26.89 4.69
CA SER A 363 -5.72 27.83 5.70
C SER A 363 -4.98 29.02 5.09
N MET A 364 -4.74 29.03 3.76
CA MET A 364 -4.04 30.07 3.03
C MET A 364 -4.92 30.68 1.94
N TYR A 365 -4.59 31.91 1.52
CA TYR A 365 -5.23 32.56 0.39
C TYR A 365 -5.00 31.81 -0.92
N MET A 366 -5.83 32.08 -1.94
CA MET A 366 -5.79 31.36 -3.21
C MET A 366 -4.51 31.59 -4.03
N ASP A 367 -3.88 32.76 -3.84
CA ASP A 367 -2.64 33.19 -4.47
C ASP A 367 -1.37 32.78 -3.70
N ALA A 368 -1.53 32.00 -2.63
CA ALA A 368 -0.45 31.66 -1.71
C ALA A 368 0.75 30.96 -2.39
N GLU A 369 0.53 30.10 -3.39
CA GLU A 369 1.61 29.40 -4.08
C GLU A 369 2.39 30.36 -5.01
N ALA A 370 1.71 31.28 -5.69
CA ALA A 370 2.37 32.31 -6.50
C ALA A 370 3.27 33.21 -5.65
N ARG A 371 2.82 33.60 -4.45
CA ARG A 371 3.56 34.42 -3.51
C ARG A 371 4.70 33.68 -2.80
N LYS A 372 4.77 32.36 -2.88
CA LYS A 372 5.83 31.59 -2.23
C LYS A 372 7.21 31.90 -2.78
N ALA A 373 7.31 32.11 -4.09
CA ALA A 373 8.60 32.44 -4.74
C ALA A 373 9.22 33.75 -4.20
N GLU A 374 8.39 34.76 -3.91
CA GLU A 374 8.83 36.04 -3.35
C GLU A 374 9.31 35.89 -1.90
N LEU A 375 8.70 34.99 -1.14
CA LEU A 375 8.97 34.77 0.29
C LEU A 375 10.08 33.73 0.54
N MET A 376 10.64 33.12 -0.50
CA MET A 376 11.75 32.14 -0.34
C MET A 376 13.00 32.78 0.29
N LYS A 377 13.18 34.09 0.17
CA LYS A 377 14.30 34.82 0.79
C LYS A 377 14.24 34.84 2.32
N ASP A 378 13.02 34.73 2.87
CA ASP A 378 12.75 34.77 4.31
C ASP A 378 12.59 33.36 4.90
N ASN A 379 12.95 32.33 4.14
CA ASN A 379 12.90 30.93 4.59
C ASN A 379 13.97 30.68 5.66
N LYS A 380 13.56 30.20 6.83
CA LYS A 380 14.48 29.83 7.92
C LYS A 380 15.36 28.62 7.63
N LEU A 381 14.96 27.79 6.69
CA LEU A 381 15.66 26.56 6.29
C LEU A 381 16.37 26.82 4.97
N GLY A 382 17.70 26.99 5.04
CA GLY A 382 18.51 27.45 3.90
C GLY A 382 18.68 26.44 2.75
N ASP A 383 18.30 25.17 2.95
CA ASP A 383 18.52 24.07 2.01
C ASP A 383 17.45 23.91 0.92
N GLY A 384 16.36 24.70 0.98
CA GLY A 384 15.25 24.65 0.02
C GLY A 384 14.40 23.36 0.07
N LYS A 385 14.79 22.36 0.86
CA LYS A 385 14.09 21.08 0.99
C LYS A 385 12.81 21.17 1.82
N MET A 386 12.71 22.22 2.68
CA MET A 386 11.48 22.56 3.42
C MET A 386 11.33 24.09 3.48
N PHE A 387 10.09 24.59 3.63
CA PHE A 387 9.78 26.00 3.78
C PHE A 387 9.19 26.29 5.16
N LYS A 388 9.79 27.20 5.91
CA LYS A 388 9.36 27.58 7.26
C LYS A 388 9.57 29.09 7.51
N MET A 389 8.52 29.77 8.02
CA MET A 389 8.53 31.17 8.45
C MET A 389 7.84 31.32 9.81
N ASP A 390 8.20 32.29 10.63
CA ASP A 390 7.51 32.59 11.91
C ASP A 390 6.13 33.19 11.67
N PHE A 391 6.06 34.17 10.77
CA PHE A 391 4.82 34.82 10.37
C PHE A 391 4.64 34.68 8.86
N ASP A 392 3.63 34.00 8.44
CA ASP A 392 3.34 33.78 7.03
C ASP A 392 2.15 34.65 6.58
N PRO A 393 2.39 35.70 5.77
CA PRO A 393 1.34 36.60 5.30
C PRO A 393 0.37 35.96 4.30
N ARG A 394 0.64 34.73 3.82
CA ARG A 394 -0.24 33.97 2.93
C ARG A 394 -1.36 33.27 3.69
N VAL A 395 -1.28 33.21 5.02
CA VAL A 395 -2.28 32.57 5.90
C VAL A 395 -3.51 33.47 6.01
N ILE A 396 -4.70 32.88 5.89
CA ILE A 396 -5.98 33.59 5.91
C ILE A 396 -6.14 34.39 7.21
N GLY A 397 -6.33 35.69 7.06
CA GLY A 397 -6.54 36.65 8.15
C GLY A 397 -5.26 37.15 8.81
N ASN A 398 -4.06 36.69 8.42
CA ASN A 398 -2.80 37.25 8.88
C ASN A 398 -2.57 38.62 8.22
N LYS A 399 -2.21 39.62 9.02
CA LYS A 399 -1.95 40.98 8.55
C LYS A 399 -0.76 41.58 9.33
N VAL A 400 0.10 42.29 8.62
CA VAL A 400 1.08 43.21 9.24
C VAL A 400 0.36 44.55 9.45
N LEU A 401 0.30 45.01 10.68
CA LEU A 401 -0.29 46.29 11.03
C LEU A 401 0.64 47.47 10.69
N PRO A 402 0.12 48.70 10.57
CA PRO A 402 0.94 49.86 10.24
C PRO A 402 2.06 50.18 11.27
N ASP A 403 1.91 49.72 12.49
CA ASP A 403 2.88 49.80 13.59
C ASP A 403 3.96 48.70 13.54
N GLY A 404 3.94 47.83 12.51
CA GLY A 404 4.85 46.70 12.36
C GLY A 404 4.50 45.50 13.19
N SER A 405 3.43 45.52 14.00
CA SER A 405 2.96 44.36 14.75
C SER A 405 2.23 43.35 13.86
N HIS A 406 2.19 42.08 14.30
CA HIS A 406 1.58 40.98 13.55
C HIS A 406 0.23 40.61 14.16
N LYS A 407 -0.82 40.65 13.33
CA LYS A 407 -2.15 40.12 13.70
C LYS A 407 -2.34 38.74 13.04
N THR A 408 -2.59 37.72 13.86
CA THR A 408 -2.90 36.38 13.38
C THR A 408 -4.41 36.23 13.12
N GLY A 409 -4.74 35.44 12.10
CA GLY A 409 -6.12 35.20 11.67
C GLY A 409 -6.59 33.76 11.88
N ILE A 410 -7.79 33.46 11.31
CA ILE A 410 -8.41 32.13 11.42
C ILE A 410 -7.54 31.03 10.81
N GLY A 411 -6.84 31.33 9.72
CA GLY A 411 -5.95 30.35 9.09
C GLY A 411 -4.79 29.93 10.01
N ASP A 412 -4.27 30.86 10.80
CA ASP A 412 -3.22 30.59 11.78
C ASP A 412 -3.75 29.73 12.94
N PHE A 413 -4.95 30.02 13.44
CA PHE A 413 -5.62 29.18 14.44
C PHE A 413 -5.80 27.75 13.94
N ILE A 414 -6.31 27.55 12.72
CA ILE A 414 -6.52 26.23 12.12
C ILE A 414 -5.20 25.45 12.00
N ARG A 415 -4.10 26.12 11.63
CA ARG A 415 -2.76 25.51 11.53
C ARG A 415 -2.15 25.17 12.88
N ARG A 416 -2.21 26.10 13.85
CA ARG A 416 -1.69 25.86 15.21
C ARG A 416 -2.38 24.72 15.93
N THR A 417 -3.68 24.54 15.65
CA THR A 417 -4.47 23.42 16.21
C THR A 417 -4.39 22.17 15.35
N SER A 418 -3.66 22.20 14.22
CA SER A 418 -3.59 21.11 13.23
C SER A 418 -4.96 20.67 12.68
N LEU A 419 -5.98 21.50 12.79
CA LEU A 419 -7.31 21.24 12.25
C LEU A 419 -7.29 21.16 10.72
N ASP A 420 -6.37 21.86 10.06
CA ASP A 420 -6.19 21.80 8.60
C ASP A 420 -5.86 20.39 8.10
N GLU A 421 -5.33 19.50 8.93
CA GLU A 421 -4.88 18.18 8.53
C GLU A 421 -5.97 17.10 8.62
N PHE A 422 -7.10 17.39 9.27
CA PHE A 422 -8.17 16.40 9.45
C PHE A 422 -8.72 15.79 8.14
N PRO A 423 -8.87 16.54 7.02
CA PRO A 423 -9.30 15.93 5.75
C PRO A 423 -8.38 14.84 5.22
N GLN A 424 -7.13 14.73 5.72
CA GLN A 424 -6.21 13.63 5.35
C GLN A 424 -6.71 12.26 5.82
N PHE A 425 -7.61 12.17 6.82
CA PHE A 425 -8.25 10.90 7.20
C PHE A 425 -9.02 10.27 6.05
N PHE A 426 -9.52 11.06 5.11
CA PHE A 426 -10.09 10.55 3.86
C PHE A 426 -9.03 9.87 2.98
N ASN A 427 -7.81 10.42 2.91
CA ASN A 427 -6.69 9.77 2.22
C ASN A 427 -6.28 8.44 2.89
N VAL A 428 -6.40 8.35 4.22
CA VAL A 428 -6.14 7.10 4.97
C VAL A 428 -7.19 6.04 4.62
N LEU A 429 -8.47 6.38 4.63
CA LEU A 429 -9.54 5.46 4.23
C LEU A 429 -9.39 4.98 2.79
N LYS A 430 -9.07 5.91 1.90
CA LYS A 430 -8.80 5.63 0.49
C LYS A 430 -7.56 4.74 0.28
N GLY A 431 -6.64 4.70 1.26
CA GLY A 431 -5.42 3.91 1.22
C GLY A 431 -4.21 4.61 0.59
N ASP A 432 -4.30 5.89 0.24
CA ASP A 432 -3.17 6.70 -0.24
C ASP A 432 -2.18 6.99 0.90
N MET A 433 -2.70 7.12 2.15
CA MET A 433 -1.95 7.38 3.37
C MET A 433 -2.22 6.32 4.45
N SER A 434 -1.47 6.36 5.52
CA SER A 434 -1.66 5.68 6.79
C SER A 434 -1.84 6.72 7.89
N ILE A 435 -2.34 6.33 9.07
CA ILE A 435 -2.35 7.23 10.22
C ILE A 435 -0.91 7.54 10.65
N VAL A 436 -0.07 6.50 10.78
CA VAL A 436 1.35 6.64 11.14
C VAL A 436 2.23 6.25 9.96
N GLY A 437 3.17 7.10 9.59
CA GLY A 437 4.09 6.90 8.47
C GLY A 437 5.06 8.07 8.31
N THR A 438 5.80 8.11 7.21
CA THR A 438 6.68 9.23 6.87
C THR A 438 5.87 10.44 6.35
N ARG A 439 6.40 11.65 6.46
CA ARG A 439 5.74 12.82 5.88
C ARG A 439 5.74 12.74 4.35
N PRO A 440 4.58 12.95 3.68
CA PRO A 440 4.54 12.98 2.22
C PRO A 440 5.24 14.23 1.68
N PRO A 441 6.35 14.08 0.92
CA PRO A 441 7.06 15.23 0.35
C PRO A 441 6.31 15.85 -0.83
N LEU A 442 6.65 17.09 -1.17
CA LEU A 442 6.29 17.73 -2.42
C LEU A 442 7.07 17.11 -3.59
N ILE A 443 6.55 17.20 -4.80
CA ILE A 443 7.28 16.79 -6.00
C ILE A 443 8.57 17.61 -6.15
N SER A 444 8.52 18.91 -5.86
CA SER A 444 9.71 19.79 -5.88
C SER A 444 10.77 19.41 -4.84
N GLU A 445 10.35 18.92 -3.67
CA GLU A 445 11.26 18.42 -2.63
C GLU A 445 11.97 17.15 -3.10
N THR A 446 11.24 16.22 -3.74
CA THR A 446 11.83 14.96 -4.21
C THR A 446 12.84 15.14 -5.34
N ASN A 447 12.76 16.22 -6.11
CA ASN A 447 13.75 16.55 -7.14
C ASN A 447 15.13 16.93 -6.54
N LEU A 448 15.16 17.30 -5.26
CA LEU A 448 16.38 17.64 -4.52
C LEU A 448 16.91 16.48 -3.67
N TYR A 449 16.28 15.30 -3.76
CA TYR A 449 16.64 14.14 -2.96
C TYR A 449 17.93 13.51 -3.45
N GLU A 450 18.81 13.21 -2.50
CA GLU A 450 19.93 12.31 -2.67
C GLU A 450 19.49 10.85 -2.51
N LEU A 451 20.35 9.91 -2.89
CA LEU A 451 20.04 8.48 -2.95
C LEU A 451 19.40 7.95 -1.64
N HIS A 452 20.00 8.28 -0.50
CA HIS A 452 19.55 7.78 0.80
C HIS A 452 18.22 8.39 1.28
N HIS A 453 17.79 9.54 0.71
CA HIS A 453 16.52 10.17 1.01
C HIS A 453 15.32 9.36 0.47
N TYR A 454 15.53 8.60 -0.64
CA TYR A 454 14.46 7.82 -1.26
C TYR A 454 13.93 6.69 -0.36
N ALA A 455 14.71 6.23 0.63
CA ALA A 455 14.27 5.25 1.62
C ALA A 455 12.96 5.67 2.33
N ARG A 456 12.73 6.98 2.50
CA ARG A 456 11.49 7.54 3.09
C ARG A 456 10.22 7.21 2.29
N LEU A 457 10.38 6.96 1.00
CA LEU A 457 9.28 6.63 0.08
C LEU A 457 8.99 5.13 0.01
N ALA A 458 9.74 4.28 0.73
CA ALA A 458 9.54 2.83 0.74
C ALA A 458 8.22 2.40 1.40
N ILE A 459 7.60 3.27 2.20
CA ILE A 459 6.34 3.01 2.90
C ILE A 459 5.26 4.05 2.56
N LYS A 460 4.00 3.78 2.98
CA LYS A 460 2.93 4.78 2.86
C LYS A 460 3.22 5.98 3.76
N PRO A 461 2.99 7.20 3.28
CA PRO A 461 3.09 8.39 4.13
C PRO A 461 2.00 8.39 5.20
N GLY A 462 2.29 9.03 6.34
CA GLY A 462 1.40 9.15 7.49
C GLY A 462 0.84 10.55 7.69
N ILE A 463 -0.24 10.64 8.48
CA ILE A 463 -0.70 11.90 9.06
C ILE A 463 0.29 12.33 10.14
N THR A 464 0.76 11.36 10.94
CA THR A 464 1.81 11.53 11.95
C THR A 464 2.96 10.56 11.72
N GLY A 465 4.11 10.80 12.31
CA GLY A 465 5.29 9.97 12.17
C GLY A 465 6.30 10.18 13.31
N LEU A 466 7.34 9.34 13.35
CA LEU A 466 8.30 9.35 14.45
C LEU A 466 8.98 10.72 14.60
N TRP A 467 9.47 11.33 13.52
CA TRP A 467 10.10 12.63 13.58
C TRP A 467 9.15 13.75 14.06
N GLN A 468 7.86 13.67 13.68
CA GLN A 468 6.85 14.65 14.08
C GLN A 468 6.56 14.63 15.59
N VAL A 469 6.76 13.48 16.26
CA VAL A 469 6.57 13.37 17.72
C VAL A 469 7.86 13.40 18.51
N SER A 470 9.04 13.54 17.83
CA SER A 470 10.37 13.56 18.45
C SER A 470 11.01 14.95 18.51
N GLY A 471 10.30 15.99 18.05
CA GLY A 471 10.82 17.35 18.11
C GLY A 471 10.28 18.28 17.02
N ARG A 472 9.39 17.79 16.17
CA ARG A 472 8.63 18.51 15.12
C ARG A 472 9.25 19.83 14.64
N SER A 473 9.05 20.92 15.41
CA SER A 473 9.50 22.29 15.07
C SER A 473 10.94 22.57 15.39
N ASP A 474 11.55 21.83 16.31
CA ASP A 474 12.92 22.06 16.77
C ASP A 474 13.95 21.36 15.88
N ILE A 475 13.50 20.37 15.07
CA ILE A 475 14.34 19.70 14.09
C ILE A 475 14.38 20.57 12.83
N THR A 476 15.49 21.26 12.65
CA THR A 476 15.76 22.13 11.49
C THR A 476 16.63 21.44 10.45
N ASP A 477 17.35 20.39 10.83
CA ASP A 477 18.18 19.60 9.93
C ASP A 477 17.35 18.54 9.21
N PHE A 478 17.40 18.57 7.87
CA PHE A 478 16.68 17.58 7.05
C PHE A 478 17.26 16.18 7.17
N GLU A 479 18.56 16.05 7.40
CA GLU A 479 19.21 14.74 7.60
C GLU A 479 18.71 14.04 8.88
N GLU A 480 18.43 14.81 9.93
CA GLU A 480 17.84 14.26 11.15
C GLU A 480 16.41 13.78 10.93
N VAL A 481 15.62 14.48 10.10
CA VAL A 481 14.30 14.02 9.66
C VAL A 481 14.41 12.70 8.91
N VAL A 482 15.38 12.59 7.98
CA VAL A 482 15.63 11.37 7.21
C VAL A 482 16.06 10.23 8.12
N ARG A 483 16.93 10.49 9.10
CA ARG A 483 17.39 9.51 10.09
C ARG A 483 16.21 8.92 10.89
N LEU A 484 15.35 9.78 11.41
CA LEU A 484 14.18 9.36 12.20
C LEU A 484 13.15 8.60 11.35
N ASP A 485 12.91 9.03 10.12
CA ASP A 485 12.03 8.33 9.19
C ASP A 485 12.60 6.94 8.84
N LYS A 486 13.91 6.83 8.62
CA LYS A 486 14.61 5.57 8.37
C LYS A 486 14.55 4.66 9.60
N GLU A 487 14.79 5.19 10.81
CA GLU A 487 14.66 4.47 12.07
C GLU A 487 13.25 3.88 12.24
N TYR A 488 12.22 4.66 11.94
CA TYR A 488 10.84 4.18 11.95
C TYR A 488 10.63 3.04 10.96
N ILE A 489 11.11 3.17 9.72
CA ILE A 489 10.94 2.15 8.67
C ILE A 489 11.63 0.85 9.06
N GLU A 490 12.88 0.93 9.54
CA GLU A 490 13.71 -0.23 9.86
C GLU A 490 13.20 -1.03 11.05
N ASN A 491 12.72 -0.33 12.08
CA ASN A 491 12.32 -0.92 13.36
C ASN A 491 10.80 -1.02 13.54
N TRP A 492 10.04 -0.74 12.49
CA TRP A 492 8.59 -0.71 12.57
C TRP A 492 7.97 -2.01 13.11
N ASP A 493 7.07 -1.83 14.05
CA ASP A 493 6.09 -2.79 14.50
C ASP A 493 4.77 -2.08 14.90
N ILE A 494 3.73 -2.83 15.22
CA ILE A 494 2.43 -2.25 15.64
C ILE A 494 2.55 -1.50 16.97
N ALA A 495 3.40 -1.95 17.88
CA ALA A 495 3.58 -1.29 19.19
C ALA A 495 4.22 0.10 19.00
N MET A 496 5.13 0.24 18.01
CA MET A 496 5.70 1.54 17.65
C MET A 496 4.65 2.51 17.12
N ASP A 497 3.73 2.05 16.27
CA ASP A 497 2.62 2.88 15.80
C ASP A 497 1.73 3.36 16.95
N ILE A 498 1.36 2.46 17.86
CA ILE A 498 0.55 2.80 19.04
C ILE A 498 1.29 3.83 19.89
N LYS A 499 2.60 3.66 20.12
CA LYS A 499 3.43 4.62 20.86
C LYS A 499 3.48 6.00 20.19
N ILE A 500 3.60 6.04 18.86
CA ILE A 500 3.59 7.30 18.10
C ILE A 500 2.22 7.97 18.19
N LEU A 501 1.12 7.22 18.10
CA LEU A 501 -0.23 7.75 18.26
C LEU A 501 -0.44 8.39 19.65
N PHE A 502 -0.04 7.70 20.71
CA PHE A 502 -0.10 8.28 22.08
C PHE A 502 0.73 9.55 22.20
N LYS A 503 1.96 9.55 21.70
CA LYS A 503 2.79 10.75 21.68
C LYS A 503 2.15 11.88 20.86
N THR A 504 1.55 11.58 19.72
CA THR A 504 0.87 12.59 18.87
C THR A 504 -0.25 13.29 19.65
N VAL A 505 -1.10 12.52 20.34
CA VAL A 505 -2.17 13.07 21.19
C VAL A 505 -1.58 13.97 22.29
N MET A 506 -0.50 13.52 22.96
CA MET A 506 0.17 14.29 24.00
C MET A 506 0.76 15.61 23.46
N VAL A 507 1.44 15.58 22.30
CA VAL A 507 2.01 16.77 21.66
C VAL A 507 0.92 17.77 21.27
N VAL A 508 -0.19 17.28 20.70
CA VAL A 508 -1.34 18.15 20.35
C VAL A 508 -1.98 18.78 21.59
N LEU A 509 -2.15 18.02 22.67
CA LEU A 509 -2.74 18.53 23.93
C LEU A 509 -1.81 19.52 24.66
N ARG A 510 -0.50 19.29 24.65
CA ARG A 510 0.48 20.18 25.30
C ARG A 510 0.79 21.43 24.48
N LYS A 511 0.34 21.50 23.21
CA LYS A 511 0.69 22.55 22.24
C LYS A 511 2.20 22.69 22.00
N ASP A 512 2.98 21.64 22.30
CA ASP A 512 4.41 21.62 22.06
C ASP A 512 4.67 21.59 20.56
N GLY A 513 5.41 22.60 20.05
CA GLY A 513 5.84 22.64 18.64
C GLY A 513 4.76 23.00 17.63
N SER A 514 3.62 23.58 18.02
CA SER A 514 2.69 24.20 17.07
C SER A 514 3.22 25.58 16.68
N MET A 515 3.49 25.76 15.37
CA MET A 515 3.76 27.08 14.82
C MET A 515 2.50 27.90 14.66
#